data_36015d230c5dd4785c6572cd82db6094
#
_entry.id   36015d230c5dd4785c6572cd82db6094
#
_cell.length_a   1.000
_cell.length_b   1.000
_cell.length_c   1.000
_cell.angle_alpha   90.00
_cell.angle_beta   90.00
_cell.angle_gamma   90.00
#
_symmetry.space_group_name_H-M   'P 1'
#
loop_
_entity.id
_entity.type
_entity.pdbx_description
1 polymer ?
#
loop_
_entity_poly.entity_id
_entity_poly.type
_entity_poly.pdbx_seq_one_letter_code
_entity_poly.pdbx_strand_id
1 'polypeptide(L)'
;MNKIIKQIWNQRRMNGWIFIEIIIAGFFLWTVIDPMYVLMVNSLEDKGYEEEGRYVLNLGAYGSSHGKRDTTITNDIRKEAFYRFVQLIREQPEVKSAYVSLHSSMPNSLSWSGGRFYPDTIALKDERATHAQRYSVLSVKGCDIFRTLGMKDARTGKELTMPEDADNFCYVSELFAQKMFGSTEVIGKEVYDGTINIGKIGAVFQNVKTRDYNASYPLVIAFDKDFSMHDWAHKNNYIVFRLKEGVDFEKFNERFTKEVAPHMNQGNFYFNCFKPFDETRRELGTRMGVYNKLRLKGSLAAFTLLCIFLGMVGTFWIRCNARRQEIGLMRSLGATEGRVKNQFLKEAGLLVTGAFVFSLILVVNFVVMTDGMAQQNVSGQPDFALVCEWLSPGVQFIMVSLITYLALLVIALVGTLIPVRRAVKVLPADALRDE
;
A
#
# COMPACT_ATOMS: atom_id res chain seq x y z
N MET A 1 -37.54 21.04 13.12
CA MET A 1 -37.30 19.93 12.17
C MET A 1 -38.47 19.71 11.22
N ASN A 2 -39.70 19.56 11.71
CA ASN A 2 -40.87 19.30 10.84
C ASN A 2 -41.15 20.37 9.75
N LYS A 3 -40.89 21.65 9.98
CA LYS A 3 -41.11 22.71 8.97
C LYS A 3 -40.13 22.59 7.77
N ILE A 4 -38.87 22.30 8.03
CA ILE A 4 -37.83 22.15 6.97
C ILE A 4 -38.11 20.90 6.14
N ILE A 5 -38.44 19.79 6.74
CA ILE A 5 -38.79 18.53 6.04
C ILE A 5 -40.03 18.75 5.16
N LYS A 6 -41.09 19.41 5.70
CA LYS A 6 -42.28 19.73 4.92
C LYS A 6 -41.98 20.65 3.73
N GLN A 7 -41.04 21.58 3.89
CA GLN A 7 -40.58 22.48 2.83
C GLN A 7 -39.79 21.73 1.75
N ILE A 8 -38.88 20.83 2.16
CA ILE A 8 -38.16 19.97 1.23
C ILE A 8 -39.12 19.11 0.42
N TRP A 9 -40.16 18.56 1.04
CA TRP A 9 -41.17 17.73 0.40
C TRP A 9 -42.04 18.51 -0.58
N ASN A 10 -42.47 19.74 -0.21
CA ASN A 10 -43.24 20.59 -1.12
C ASN A 10 -42.48 20.97 -2.40
N GLN A 11 -41.15 21.02 -2.31
CA GLN A 11 -40.26 21.30 -3.45
C GLN A 11 -39.66 20.03 -4.06
N ARG A 12 -40.26 18.85 -3.91
CA ARG A 12 -39.73 17.56 -4.29
C ARG A 12 -39.32 17.46 -5.77
N ARG A 13 -40.01 18.13 -6.69
CA ARG A 13 -39.65 18.14 -8.12
C ARG A 13 -38.25 18.76 -8.35
N MET A 14 -37.94 19.82 -7.66
CA MET A 14 -36.69 20.55 -7.77
C MET A 14 -35.59 19.90 -6.93
N ASN A 15 -35.96 19.30 -5.77
CA ASN A 15 -35.04 18.57 -4.90
C ASN A 15 -34.67 17.19 -5.44
N GLY A 16 -35.55 16.55 -6.22
CA GLY A 16 -35.39 15.18 -6.66
C GLY A 16 -34.15 14.99 -7.54
N TRP A 17 -33.85 15.97 -8.40
CA TRP A 17 -32.65 15.89 -9.23
C TRP A 17 -31.37 15.90 -8.41
N ILE A 18 -31.22 16.87 -7.49
CA ILE A 18 -30.06 16.91 -6.58
C ILE A 18 -29.96 15.64 -5.74
N PHE A 19 -31.10 15.16 -5.25
CA PHE A 19 -31.14 13.96 -4.41
C PHE A 19 -30.58 12.75 -5.15
N ILE A 20 -31.00 12.54 -6.40
CA ILE A 20 -30.48 11.46 -7.26
C ILE A 20 -29.00 11.68 -7.58
N GLU A 21 -28.59 12.91 -7.92
CA GLU A 21 -27.19 13.24 -8.16
C GLU A 21 -26.30 12.89 -6.96
N ILE A 22 -26.71 13.24 -5.75
CA ILE A 22 -25.96 12.94 -4.54
C ILE A 22 -25.92 11.43 -4.25
N ILE A 23 -27.01 10.68 -4.52
CA ILE A 23 -27.02 9.21 -4.36
C ILE A 23 -25.97 8.58 -5.28
N ILE A 24 -26.00 8.91 -6.56
CA ILE A 24 -25.08 8.33 -7.56
C ILE A 24 -23.64 8.73 -7.22
N ALA A 25 -23.41 10.01 -6.93
CA ALA A 25 -22.10 10.52 -6.62
C ALA A 25 -21.56 9.97 -5.30
N GLY A 26 -22.41 9.77 -4.29
CA GLY A 26 -22.04 9.16 -3.02
C GLY A 26 -21.61 7.70 -3.19
N PHE A 27 -22.37 6.92 -3.97
CA PHE A 27 -22.00 5.55 -4.33
C PHE A 27 -20.65 5.51 -5.05
N PHE A 28 -20.50 6.32 -6.11
CA PHE A 28 -19.27 6.36 -6.89
C PHE A 28 -18.08 6.83 -6.07
N LEU A 29 -18.22 7.88 -5.28
CA LEU A 29 -17.16 8.41 -4.43
C LEU A 29 -16.73 7.40 -3.37
N TRP A 30 -17.68 6.66 -2.79
CA TRP A 30 -17.39 5.60 -1.83
C TRP A 30 -16.50 4.51 -2.47
N THR A 31 -16.86 4.02 -3.67
CA THR A 31 -16.08 2.98 -4.37
C THR A 31 -14.68 3.45 -4.80
N VAL A 32 -14.46 4.75 -4.93
CA VAL A 32 -13.15 5.34 -5.21
C VAL A 32 -12.34 5.53 -3.92
N ILE A 33 -12.97 5.98 -2.83
CA ILE A 33 -12.30 6.25 -1.54
C ILE A 33 -11.88 4.96 -0.85
N ASP A 34 -12.70 3.89 -0.90
CA ASP A 34 -12.42 2.63 -0.21
C ASP A 34 -11.01 2.09 -0.49
N PRO A 35 -10.61 1.86 -1.74
CA PRO A 35 -9.27 1.40 -2.04
C PRO A 35 -8.15 2.42 -1.73
N MET A 36 -8.45 3.70 -1.78
CA MET A 36 -7.46 4.71 -1.37
C MET A 36 -7.23 4.68 0.14
N TYR A 37 -8.30 4.45 0.91
CA TYR A 37 -8.24 4.30 2.36
C TYR A 37 -7.39 3.09 2.76
N VAL A 38 -7.61 1.92 2.14
CA VAL A 38 -6.81 0.72 2.40
C VAL A 38 -5.33 0.95 2.11
N LEU A 39 -5.00 1.56 0.97
CA LEU A 39 -3.61 1.89 0.64
C LEU A 39 -2.99 2.86 1.65
N MET A 40 -3.74 3.85 2.11
CA MET A 40 -3.29 4.79 3.13
C MET A 40 -3.03 4.07 4.46
N VAL A 41 -3.96 3.26 4.93
CA VAL A 41 -3.82 2.49 6.18
C VAL A 41 -2.63 1.55 6.11
N ASN A 42 -2.50 0.80 5.01
CA ASN A 42 -1.34 -0.07 4.81
C ASN A 42 -0.02 0.72 4.84
N SER A 43 0.02 1.92 4.28
CA SER A 43 1.24 2.74 4.27
C SER A 43 1.68 3.24 5.66
N LEU A 44 0.77 3.24 6.64
CA LEU A 44 1.03 3.64 8.02
C LEU A 44 1.55 2.49 8.89
N GLU A 45 1.39 1.25 8.44
CA GLU A 45 1.92 0.09 9.15
C GLU A 45 3.46 0.06 9.10
N ASP A 46 4.10 -0.34 10.19
CA ASP A 46 5.55 -0.48 10.22
C ASP A 46 6.03 -1.49 9.16
N LYS A 47 7.10 -1.15 8.49
CA LYS A 47 7.69 -2.00 7.45
C LYS A 47 8.38 -3.24 8.01
N GLY A 48 8.83 -3.20 9.27
CA GLY A 48 9.61 -4.24 9.91
C GLY A 48 11.04 -4.37 9.38
N TYR A 49 11.48 -3.44 8.53
CA TYR A 49 12.85 -3.33 8.01
C TYR A 49 13.22 -1.87 7.76
N GLU A 50 14.52 -1.61 7.66
CA GLU A 50 15.05 -0.28 7.39
C GLU A 50 15.50 -0.16 5.94
N GLU A 51 15.32 1.01 5.31
CA GLU A 51 15.70 1.29 3.92
C GLU A 51 16.94 2.18 3.81
N GLU A 52 17.10 3.11 4.75
CA GLU A 52 18.16 4.10 4.74
C GLU A 52 19.54 3.42 4.91
N GLY A 53 20.50 3.81 4.06
CA GLY A 53 21.83 3.23 4.04
C GLY A 53 21.91 1.78 3.53
N ARG A 54 20.84 1.27 2.86
CA ARG A 54 20.83 -0.06 2.23
C ARG A 54 20.82 0.08 0.73
N TYR A 55 21.60 -0.78 0.10
CA TYR A 55 21.81 -0.77 -1.35
C TYR A 55 21.76 -2.16 -1.92
N VAL A 56 21.33 -2.25 -3.16
CA VAL A 56 21.30 -3.50 -3.94
C VAL A 56 22.34 -3.40 -5.03
N LEU A 57 23.22 -4.38 -5.11
CA LEU A 57 24.13 -4.51 -6.25
C LEU A 57 23.33 -4.96 -7.48
N ASN A 58 23.31 -4.14 -8.49
CA ASN A 58 22.77 -4.48 -9.80
C ASN A 58 23.88 -4.98 -10.71
N LEU A 59 23.87 -6.30 -10.99
CA LEU A 59 24.80 -6.93 -11.92
C LEU A 59 24.20 -6.92 -13.34
N GLY A 60 24.98 -6.50 -14.30
CA GLY A 60 24.72 -6.77 -15.71
C GLY A 60 25.28 -8.14 -16.11
N ALA A 61 24.73 -8.71 -17.17
CA ALA A 61 25.27 -9.93 -17.79
C ALA A 61 25.28 -9.81 -19.30
N TYR A 62 26.31 -10.36 -19.91
CA TYR A 62 26.42 -10.44 -21.36
C TYR A 62 25.41 -11.45 -21.92
N GLY A 63 24.42 -10.96 -22.66
CA GLY A 63 23.39 -11.79 -23.28
C GLY A 63 23.94 -12.76 -24.34
N SER A 64 23.10 -13.72 -24.76
CA SER A 64 23.49 -14.78 -25.70
C SER A 64 24.02 -14.26 -27.05
N SER A 65 23.60 -13.10 -27.49
CA SER A 65 24.03 -12.45 -28.74
C SER A 65 25.13 -11.41 -28.57
N HIS A 66 25.62 -11.20 -27.34
CA HIS A 66 26.62 -10.15 -27.08
C HIS A 66 28.03 -10.61 -27.41
N GLY A 67 28.78 -9.83 -28.21
CA GLY A 67 30.11 -10.18 -28.68
C GLY A 67 31.20 -10.38 -27.60
N LYS A 68 30.93 -9.89 -26.36
CA LYS A 68 31.85 -10.12 -25.21
C LYS A 68 31.48 -11.36 -24.39
N ARG A 69 30.43 -12.08 -24.76
CA ARG A 69 30.04 -13.30 -24.05
C ARG A 69 31.01 -14.42 -24.33
N ASP A 70 31.55 -14.99 -23.28
CA ASP A 70 32.32 -16.21 -23.33
C ASP A 70 31.39 -17.43 -23.19
N THR A 71 31.30 -18.26 -24.23
CA THR A 71 30.45 -19.45 -24.28
C THR A 71 31.02 -20.64 -23.51
N THR A 72 32.28 -20.57 -23.08
CA THR A 72 32.94 -21.62 -22.29
C THR A 72 32.63 -21.52 -20.80
N ILE A 73 32.04 -20.40 -20.35
CA ILE A 73 31.70 -20.15 -18.95
C ILE A 73 30.56 -21.09 -18.49
N THR A 74 30.91 -21.98 -17.57
CA THR A 74 29.99 -22.91 -16.92
C THR A 74 29.22 -22.28 -15.80
N ASN A 75 28.18 -22.98 -15.29
CA ASN A 75 27.42 -22.53 -14.09
C ASN A 75 28.33 -22.42 -12.86
N ASP A 76 29.30 -23.30 -12.69
CA ASP A 76 30.22 -23.28 -11.55
C ASP A 76 31.15 -22.05 -11.59
N ILE A 77 31.70 -21.73 -12.77
CA ILE A 77 32.49 -20.49 -12.93
C ILE A 77 31.65 -19.24 -12.59
N ARG A 78 30.37 -19.23 -12.95
CA ARG A 78 29.48 -18.14 -12.60
C ARG A 78 29.20 -18.06 -11.08
N LYS A 79 29.02 -19.21 -10.44
CA LYS A 79 28.87 -19.28 -8.97
C LYS A 79 30.13 -18.73 -8.29
N GLU A 80 31.30 -19.15 -8.69
CA GLU A 80 32.56 -18.65 -8.14
C GLU A 80 32.72 -17.16 -8.32
N ALA A 81 32.41 -16.63 -9.50
CA ALA A 81 32.42 -15.18 -9.75
C ALA A 81 31.46 -14.46 -8.83
N PHE A 82 30.25 -14.99 -8.63
CA PHE A 82 29.27 -14.40 -7.75
C PHE A 82 29.69 -14.39 -6.28
N TYR A 83 30.28 -15.51 -5.79
CA TYR A 83 30.85 -15.55 -4.43
C TYR A 83 31.98 -14.53 -4.25
N ARG A 84 32.82 -14.35 -5.25
CA ARG A 84 33.86 -13.34 -5.25
C ARG A 84 33.27 -11.92 -5.17
N PHE A 85 32.17 -11.64 -5.87
CA PHE A 85 31.49 -10.35 -5.77
C PHE A 85 30.93 -10.10 -4.38
N VAL A 86 30.37 -11.11 -3.73
CA VAL A 86 29.94 -11.03 -2.34
C VAL A 86 31.11 -10.65 -1.42
N GLN A 87 32.27 -11.29 -1.59
CA GLN A 87 33.47 -10.98 -0.83
C GLN A 87 33.97 -9.56 -1.07
N LEU A 88 34.06 -9.13 -2.35
CA LEU A 88 34.48 -7.79 -2.71
C LEU A 88 33.61 -6.70 -2.05
N ILE A 89 32.31 -6.92 -1.95
CA ILE A 89 31.41 -5.99 -1.24
C ILE A 89 31.69 -6.02 0.27
N ARG A 90 31.79 -7.21 0.88
CA ARG A 90 31.94 -7.36 2.32
C ARG A 90 33.28 -6.85 2.85
N GLU A 91 34.33 -6.92 2.05
CA GLU A 91 35.67 -6.46 2.41
C GLU A 91 35.82 -4.94 2.39
N GLN A 92 34.80 -4.21 1.87
CA GLN A 92 34.86 -2.76 1.90
C GLN A 92 34.73 -2.24 3.34
N PRO A 93 35.61 -1.35 3.80
CA PRO A 93 35.63 -0.85 5.16
C PRO A 93 34.37 -0.06 5.54
N GLU A 94 33.65 0.49 4.56
CA GLU A 94 32.41 1.22 4.76
C GLU A 94 31.18 0.33 4.90
N VAL A 95 31.28 -0.95 4.50
CA VAL A 95 30.17 -1.89 4.59
C VAL A 95 30.03 -2.43 6.00
N LYS A 96 28.83 -2.36 6.57
CA LYS A 96 28.51 -2.86 7.91
C LYS A 96 28.12 -4.34 7.88
N SER A 97 27.30 -4.71 6.89
CA SER A 97 26.79 -6.07 6.68
C SER A 97 26.28 -6.25 5.28
N ALA A 98 26.17 -7.48 4.83
CA ALA A 98 25.59 -7.83 3.54
C ALA A 98 24.87 -9.19 3.63
N TYR A 99 23.95 -9.46 2.72
CA TYR A 99 23.39 -10.80 2.51
C TYR A 99 23.11 -11.04 1.04
N VAL A 100 22.93 -12.31 0.70
CA VAL A 100 22.61 -12.74 -0.65
C VAL A 100 21.17 -13.22 -0.71
N SER A 101 20.37 -12.49 -1.44
CA SER A 101 18.98 -12.82 -1.75
C SER A 101 18.93 -13.74 -2.96
N LEU A 102 18.35 -14.91 -2.83
CA LEU A 102 18.04 -15.81 -3.94
C LEU A 102 16.58 -15.65 -4.37
N HIS A 103 16.29 -15.86 -5.64
CA HIS A 103 14.93 -15.81 -6.19
C HIS A 103 14.15 -14.54 -5.85
N SER A 104 14.84 -13.40 -5.80
CA SER A 104 14.23 -12.11 -5.44
C SER A 104 13.68 -12.04 -4.01
N SER A 105 14.32 -12.72 -3.08
CA SER A 105 13.95 -12.82 -1.66
C SER A 105 14.35 -11.57 -0.88
N MET A 106 13.73 -10.44 -1.20
CA MET A 106 13.92 -9.17 -0.52
C MET A 106 12.65 -8.34 -0.55
N PRO A 107 12.45 -7.40 0.38
CA PRO A 107 11.35 -6.45 0.33
C PRO A 107 11.31 -5.67 -0.98
N ASN A 108 10.11 -5.36 -1.46
CA ASN A 108 9.87 -4.62 -2.69
C ASN A 108 10.49 -5.23 -3.96
N SER A 109 10.68 -6.53 -3.98
CA SER A 109 11.09 -7.25 -5.18
C SER A 109 9.95 -7.40 -6.19
N LEU A 110 10.30 -7.45 -7.49
CA LEU A 110 9.35 -7.72 -8.58
C LEU A 110 8.83 -9.15 -8.56
N SER A 111 9.67 -10.08 -8.21
CA SER A 111 9.33 -11.51 -8.12
C SER A 111 8.77 -11.82 -6.74
N TRP A 112 7.99 -12.88 -6.66
CA TRP A 112 7.45 -13.40 -5.42
C TRP A 112 7.75 -14.90 -5.37
N SER A 113 8.24 -15.34 -4.22
CA SER A 113 8.42 -16.75 -3.91
C SER A 113 7.64 -17.07 -2.65
N GLY A 114 6.81 -18.07 -2.70
CA GLY A 114 6.05 -18.52 -1.55
C GLY A 114 5.49 -19.91 -1.75
N GLY A 115 4.94 -20.48 -0.69
CA GLY A 115 4.48 -21.84 -0.68
C GLY A 115 3.38 -22.11 0.33
N ARG A 116 3.07 -23.37 0.44
CA ARG A 116 2.17 -23.94 1.44
C ARG A 116 3.02 -24.60 2.51
N PHE A 117 2.98 -24.05 3.70
CA PHE A 117 3.75 -24.52 4.82
C PHE A 117 2.88 -25.30 5.80
N TYR A 118 3.47 -26.31 6.43
CA TYR A 118 2.79 -27.24 7.34
C TYR A 118 3.59 -27.40 8.62
N PRO A 119 2.94 -27.55 9.79
CA PRO A 119 3.61 -27.78 11.07
C PRO A 119 4.11 -29.23 11.23
N ASP A 120 3.54 -30.17 10.46
CA ASP A 120 3.89 -31.59 10.48
C ASP A 120 3.38 -32.33 9.23
N THR A 121 3.75 -33.57 9.08
CA THR A 121 3.34 -34.42 7.96
C THR A 121 1.86 -34.86 8.00
N ILE A 122 1.19 -34.78 9.13
CA ILE A 122 -0.24 -35.07 9.29
C ILE A 122 -1.04 -33.91 8.69
N ALA A 123 -0.66 -32.66 9.04
CA ALA A 123 -1.27 -31.46 8.48
C ALA A 123 -1.15 -31.41 6.96
N LEU A 124 -0.08 -31.96 6.39
CA LEU A 124 0.10 -32.09 4.94
C LEU A 124 -0.99 -33.00 4.33
N LYS A 125 -1.31 -34.12 4.97
CA LYS A 125 -2.37 -35.05 4.50
C LYS A 125 -3.77 -34.43 4.62
N ASP A 126 -3.98 -33.63 5.66
CA ASP A 126 -5.25 -32.95 5.93
C ASP A 126 -5.41 -31.63 5.16
N GLU A 127 -4.45 -31.27 4.30
CA GLU A 127 -4.41 -30.01 3.52
C GLU A 127 -4.49 -28.73 4.38
N ARG A 128 -4.12 -28.80 5.66
CA ARG A 128 -4.10 -27.66 6.59
C ARG A 128 -2.84 -26.80 6.40
N ALA A 129 -2.75 -26.13 5.27
CA ALA A 129 -1.61 -25.29 4.92
C ALA A 129 -1.71 -23.87 5.45
N THR A 130 -0.59 -23.34 5.88
CA THR A 130 -0.40 -21.90 6.04
C THR A 130 0.30 -21.35 4.80
N HIS A 131 -0.39 -20.45 4.10
CA HIS A 131 0.23 -19.75 2.96
C HIS A 131 1.17 -18.67 3.46
N ALA A 132 2.42 -18.69 2.98
CA ALA A 132 3.42 -17.71 3.35
C ALA A 132 4.35 -17.39 2.19
N GLN A 133 4.96 -16.22 2.23
CA GLN A 133 6.10 -15.89 1.39
C GLN A 133 7.36 -16.56 1.96
N ARG A 134 8.23 -17.01 1.06
CA ARG A 134 9.54 -17.56 1.42
C ARG A 134 10.64 -16.63 0.93
N TYR A 135 11.52 -16.25 1.83
CA TYR A 135 12.82 -15.67 1.48
C TYR A 135 13.88 -16.76 1.53
N SER A 136 14.45 -17.03 0.38
CA SER A 136 15.62 -17.91 0.23
C SER A 136 16.89 -17.07 0.27
N VAL A 137 17.72 -17.31 1.26
CA VAL A 137 18.95 -16.57 1.52
C VAL A 137 20.12 -17.53 1.38
N LEU A 138 21.13 -17.16 0.60
CA LEU A 138 22.33 -17.99 0.49
C LEU A 138 23.12 -17.94 1.80
N SER A 139 23.41 -19.12 2.33
CA SER A 139 24.26 -19.27 3.51
C SER A 139 25.71 -18.98 3.15
N VAL A 140 26.18 -17.77 3.43
CA VAL A 140 27.56 -17.34 3.22
C VAL A 140 28.11 -16.85 4.54
N LYS A 141 29.26 -17.41 4.96
CA LYS A 141 29.91 -17.02 6.22
C LYS A 141 30.10 -15.50 6.31
N GLY A 142 29.56 -14.91 7.38
CA GLY A 142 29.62 -13.49 7.66
C GLY A 142 28.62 -12.62 6.87
N CYS A 143 27.71 -13.22 6.12
CA CYS A 143 26.50 -12.55 5.63
C CYS A 143 25.40 -12.65 6.69
N ASP A 144 24.56 -11.61 6.80
CA ASP A 144 23.49 -11.54 7.80
C ASP A 144 22.32 -10.69 7.27
N ILE A 145 21.22 -11.34 6.92
CA ILE A 145 20.02 -10.67 6.44
C ILE A 145 19.37 -9.80 7.52
N PHE A 146 19.34 -10.29 8.78
CA PHE A 146 18.68 -9.60 9.88
C PHE A 146 19.37 -8.27 10.17
N ARG A 147 20.70 -8.31 10.31
CA ARG A 147 21.52 -7.12 10.53
C ARG A 147 21.52 -6.16 9.32
N THR A 148 21.47 -6.70 8.12
CA THR A 148 21.45 -5.88 6.90
C THR A 148 20.14 -5.13 6.76
N LEU A 149 19.00 -5.77 7.01
CA LEU A 149 17.68 -5.16 6.94
C LEU A 149 17.25 -4.49 8.25
N GLY A 150 17.98 -4.67 9.37
CA GLY A 150 17.59 -4.13 10.68
C GLY A 150 16.36 -4.83 11.26
N MET A 151 16.20 -6.13 10.99
CA MET A 151 15.06 -6.91 11.46
C MET A 151 15.18 -7.17 12.96
N LYS A 152 14.05 -7.11 13.67
CA LYS A 152 14.00 -7.22 15.12
C LYS A 152 13.28 -8.50 15.57
N ASP A 153 13.73 -9.05 16.66
CA ASP A 153 13.06 -10.14 17.36
C ASP A 153 11.67 -9.69 17.84
N ALA A 154 10.64 -10.50 17.59
CA ALA A 154 9.26 -10.16 17.89
C ALA A 154 8.99 -9.98 19.40
N ARG A 155 9.71 -10.72 20.26
CA ARG A 155 9.51 -10.70 21.71
C ARG A 155 10.32 -9.62 22.41
N THR A 156 11.58 -9.46 22.01
CA THR A 156 12.52 -8.56 22.71
C THR A 156 12.63 -7.18 22.08
N GLY A 157 12.21 -7.03 20.80
CA GLY A 157 12.37 -5.82 20.01
C GLY A 157 13.83 -5.47 19.67
N LYS A 158 14.80 -6.34 20.01
CA LYS A 158 16.21 -6.15 19.68
C LYS A 158 16.50 -6.62 18.26
N GLU A 159 17.52 -6.00 17.63
CA GLU A 159 18.01 -6.42 16.32
C GLU A 159 18.44 -7.89 16.37
N LEU A 160 17.94 -8.69 15.44
CA LEU A 160 18.35 -10.07 15.28
C LEU A 160 19.72 -10.14 14.61
N THR A 161 20.47 -11.18 14.93
CA THR A 161 21.71 -11.53 14.25
C THR A 161 21.66 -12.99 13.82
N MET A 162 22.25 -13.27 12.68
CA MET A 162 22.32 -14.61 12.12
C MET A 162 23.35 -15.45 12.90
N PRO A 163 22.96 -16.60 13.49
CA PRO A 163 23.90 -17.49 14.13
C PRO A 163 24.79 -18.21 13.08
N GLU A 164 25.90 -18.77 13.51
CA GLU A 164 26.84 -19.45 12.59
C GLU A 164 26.25 -20.71 11.92
N ASP A 165 25.29 -21.35 12.59
CA ASP A 165 24.58 -22.55 12.14
C ASP A 165 23.18 -22.24 11.59
N ALA A 166 22.95 -21.01 11.11
CA ALA A 166 21.64 -20.53 10.65
C ALA A 166 20.99 -21.42 9.57
N ASP A 167 21.79 -22.13 8.79
CA ASP A 167 21.33 -23.03 7.73
C ASP A 167 20.67 -24.33 8.22
N ASN A 168 20.71 -24.59 9.54
CA ASN A 168 19.97 -25.68 10.18
C ASN A 168 18.58 -25.25 10.69
N PHE A 169 18.26 -23.95 10.58
CA PHE A 169 17.04 -23.37 11.10
C PHE A 169 16.30 -22.59 10.02
N CYS A 170 14.99 -22.47 10.19
CA CYS A 170 14.19 -21.46 9.53
C CYS A 170 13.80 -20.36 10.53
N TYR A 171 13.48 -19.19 9.99
CA TYR A 171 13.08 -18.03 10.78
C TYR A 171 11.74 -17.57 10.26
N VAL A 172 10.84 -17.22 11.17
CA VAL A 172 9.44 -16.94 10.79
C VAL A 172 8.99 -15.59 11.34
N SER A 173 8.11 -14.92 10.59
CA SER A 173 7.46 -13.71 11.10
C SER A 173 6.44 -14.05 12.19
N GLU A 174 6.16 -13.09 13.06
CA GLU A 174 5.15 -13.20 14.11
C GLU A 174 3.79 -13.63 13.52
N LEU A 175 3.38 -13.05 12.41
CA LEU A 175 2.15 -13.38 11.70
C LEU A 175 2.11 -14.83 11.20
N PHE A 176 3.24 -15.35 10.72
CA PHE A 176 3.34 -16.76 10.34
C PHE A 176 3.18 -17.68 11.54
N ALA A 177 3.89 -17.39 12.63
CA ALA A 177 3.84 -18.17 13.87
C ALA A 177 2.40 -18.21 14.42
N GLN A 178 1.73 -17.06 14.46
CA GLN A 178 0.35 -16.95 14.92
C GLN A 178 -0.63 -17.73 14.03
N LYS A 179 -0.51 -17.63 12.69
CA LYS A 179 -1.40 -18.34 11.76
C LYS A 179 -1.21 -19.84 11.75
N MET A 180 0.03 -20.30 11.85
CA MET A 180 0.33 -21.74 11.78
C MET A 180 0.12 -22.44 13.11
N PHE A 181 0.53 -21.82 14.22
CA PHE A 181 0.59 -22.46 15.53
C PHE A 181 -0.35 -21.84 16.58
N GLY A 182 -1.00 -20.73 16.26
CA GLY A 182 -1.85 -19.98 17.21
C GLY A 182 -1.06 -19.30 18.34
N SER A 183 0.28 -19.24 18.25
CA SER A 183 1.16 -18.67 19.26
C SER A 183 2.45 -18.16 18.62
N THR A 184 3.11 -17.22 19.27
CA THR A 184 4.46 -16.76 18.91
C THR A 184 5.58 -17.53 19.62
N GLU A 185 5.24 -18.38 20.60
CA GLU A 185 6.20 -19.26 21.30
C GLU A 185 6.36 -20.58 20.54
N VAL A 186 7.13 -20.53 19.45
CA VAL A 186 7.25 -21.64 18.48
C VAL A 186 8.70 -22.08 18.23
N ILE A 187 9.67 -21.50 18.94
CA ILE A 187 11.09 -21.83 18.79
C ILE A 187 11.30 -23.34 18.97
N GLY A 188 12.05 -23.95 18.05
CA GLY A 188 12.33 -25.40 18.03
C GLY A 188 11.28 -26.28 17.37
N LYS A 189 10.09 -25.73 17.00
CA LYS A 189 9.11 -26.46 16.19
C LYS A 189 9.58 -26.59 14.75
N GLU A 190 9.23 -27.70 14.11
CA GLU A 190 9.57 -27.97 12.71
C GLU A 190 8.59 -27.29 11.75
N VAL A 191 9.07 -26.95 10.56
CA VAL A 191 8.28 -26.39 9.46
C VAL A 191 8.56 -27.15 8.18
N TYR A 192 7.52 -27.46 7.44
CA TYR A 192 7.58 -28.19 6.17
C TYR A 192 7.09 -27.28 5.03
N ASP A 193 7.85 -27.23 3.93
CA ASP A 193 7.43 -26.64 2.66
C ASP A 193 7.01 -27.80 1.73
N GLY A 194 5.71 -28.06 1.66
CA GLY A 194 5.21 -29.30 1.11
C GLY A 194 5.74 -30.50 1.90
N THR A 195 6.46 -31.41 1.22
CA THR A 195 7.05 -32.61 1.83
C THR A 195 8.48 -32.38 2.36
N ILE A 196 9.04 -31.20 2.13
CA ILE A 196 10.45 -30.89 2.47
C ILE A 196 10.48 -30.25 3.88
N ASN A 197 11.21 -30.86 4.80
CA ASN A 197 11.51 -30.24 6.09
C ASN A 197 12.51 -29.11 5.87
N ILE A 198 12.12 -27.87 6.12
CA ILE A 198 12.97 -26.68 5.97
C ILE A 198 13.73 -26.32 7.26
N GLY A 199 13.59 -27.13 8.31
CA GLY A 199 14.29 -26.96 9.56
C GLY A 199 13.40 -26.61 10.73
N LYS A 200 14.05 -26.42 11.89
CA LYS A 200 13.38 -25.95 13.13
C LYS A 200 13.37 -24.43 13.16
N ILE A 201 12.36 -23.88 13.80
CA ILE A 201 12.27 -22.44 14.02
C ILE A 201 13.38 -22.00 14.99
N GLY A 202 14.30 -21.17 14.49
CA GLY A 202 15.41 -20.61 15.28
C GLY A 202 15.04 -19.33 16.02
N ALA A 203 14.24 -18.45 15.36
CA ALA A 203 13.71 -17.25 15.98
C ALA A 203 12.42 -16.79 15.29
N VAL A 204 11.65 -15.96 16.02
CA VAL A 204 10.47 -15.24 15.50
C VAL A 204 10.81 -13.77 15.39
N PHE A 205 10.69 -13.21 14.20
CA PHE A 205 10.94 -11.79 13.96
C PHE A 205 9.62 -11.00 13.78
N GLN A 206 9.69 -9.69 14.02
CA GLN A 206 8.56 -8.79 13.81
C GLN A 206 8.06 -8.87 12.35
N ASN A 207 6.78 -8.57 12.14
CA ASN A 207 6.21 -8.64 10.80
C ASN A 207 6.96 -7.72 9.84
N VAL A 208 7.25 -8.24 8.65
CA VAL A 208 7.97 -7.54 7.59
C VAL A 208 7.05 -7.40 6.38
N LYS A 209 6.95 -6.19 5.86
CA LYS A 209 6.26 -5.95 4.62
C LYS A 209 7.07 -6.42 3.44
N THR A 210 6.49 -7.28 2.67
CA THR A 210 7.11 -7.73 1.41
C THR A 210 6.92 -6.72 0.28
N ARG A 211 5.86 -5.88 0.40
CA ARG A 211 5.56 -4.76 -0.47
C ARG A 211 4.93 -3.64 0.35
N ASP A 212 5.42 -2.43 0.25
CA ASP A 212 5.01 -1.30 1.09
C ASP A 212 3.53 -0.93 0.98
N TYR A 213 2.91 -1.17 -0.16
CA TYR A 213 1.50 -0.88 -0.40
C TYR A 213 0.55 -1.99 0.06
N ASN A 214 1.08 -3.13 0.48
CA ASN A 214 0.30 -4.23 1.03
C ASN A 214 0.39 -4.25 2.56
N ALA A 215 -0.55 -4.92 3.21
CA ALA A 215 -0.40 -5.33 4.60
C ALA A 215 0.76 -6.33 4.76
N SER A 216 1.25 -6.50 5.97
CA SER A 216 2.22 -7.54 6.31
C SER A 216 1.65 -8.92 5.96
N TYR A 217 2.50 -9.80 5.45
CA TYR A 217 2.14 -11.15 5.04
C TYR A 217 3.01 -12.17 5.78
N PRO A 218 2.48 -13.38 6.08
CA PRO A 218 3.30 -14.42 6.69
C PRO A 218 4.59 -14.63 5.90
N LEU A 219 5.73 -14.62 6.59
CA LEU A 219 7.04 -14.71 5.97
C LEU A 219 7.88 -15.78 6.66
N VAL A 220 8.52 -16.60 5.83
CA VAL A 220 9.51 -17.60 6.25
C VAL A 220 10.83 -17.26 5.59
N ILE A 221 11.91 -17.20 6.35
CA ILE A 221 13.27 -17.09 5.84
C ILE A 221 13.95 -18.44 6.01
N ALA A 222 14.42 -19.01 4.90
CA ALA A 222 15.16 -20.25 4.85
C ALA A 222 16.55 -20.01 4.21
N PHE A 223 17.56 -20.73 4.71
CA PHE A 223 18.90 -20.60 4.22
C PHE A 223 19.25 -21.76 3.28
N ASP A 224 19.69 -21.44 2.08
CA ASP A 224 20.10 -22.40 1.08
C ASP A 224 21.63 -22.47 1.04
N LYS A 225 22.19 -23.71 1.03
CA LYS A 225 23.64 -23.94 0.98
C LYS A 225 24.21 -23.87 -0.44
N ASP A 226 23.33 -24.03 -1.43
CA ASP A 226 23.72 -23.99 -2.83
C ASP A 226 22.64 -23.26 -3.65
N PHE A 227 22.99 -22.80 -4.82
CA PHE A 227 22.11 -22.10 -5.74
C PHE A 227 22.51 -22.33 -7.19
N SER A 228 21.61 -22.04 -8.11
CA SER A 228 21.87 -22.10 -9.54
C SER A 228 22.11 -20.72 -10.11
N MET A 229 23.10 -20.59 -11.01
CA MET A 229 23.45 -19.36 -11.72
C MET A 229 23.29 -19.51 -13.24
N HIS A 230 22.16 -20.07 -13.69
CA HIS A 230 21.77 -20.05 -15.08
C HIS A 230 21.68 -18.64 -15.66
N ASP A 231 21.63 -18.49 -16.97
CA ASP A 231 21.68 -17.21 -17.69
C ASP A 231 20.67 -16.14 -17.18
N TRP A 232 19.53 -16.57 -16.66
CA TRP A 232 18.51 -15.68 -16.11
C TRP A 232 18.60 -15.48 -14.57
N ALA A 233 19.36 -16.32 -13.86
CA ALA A 233 19.40 -16.30 -12.38
C ALA A 233 19.99 -15.01 -11.83
N HIS A 234 20.92 -14.34 -12.55
CA HIS A 234 21.47 -13.04 -12.13
C HIS A 234 20.42 -11.94 -12.01
N LYS A 235 19.28 -12.08 -12.69
CA LYS A 235 18.17 -11.12 -12.60
C LYS A 235 17.34 -11.26 -11.31
N ASN A 236 17.48 -12.40 -10.63
CA ASN A 236 16.69 -12.77 -9.47
C ASN A 236 17.55 -13.03 -8.22
N ASN A 237 18.87 -13.01 -8.34
CA ASN A 237 19.80 -13.14 -7.21
C ASN A 237 20.48 -11.80 -6.99
N TYR A 238 20.37 -11.27 -5.78
CA TYR A 238 20.86 -9.95 -5.43
C TYR A 238 21.82 -10.01 -4.25
N ILE A 239 22.82 -9.15 -4.28
CA ILE A 239 23.64 -8.84 -3.13
C ILE A 239 23.12 -7.54 -2.54
N VAL A 240 22.59 -7.62 -1.33
CA VAL A 240 22.08 -6.48 -0.58
C VAL A 240 23.07 -6.18 0.53
N PHE A 241 23.41 -4.91 0.72
CA PHE A 241 24.35 -4.50 1.74
C PHE A 241 23.94 -3.21 2.43
N ARG A 242 24.43 -3.05 3.66
CA ARG A 242 24.23 -1.88 4.52
C ARG A 242 25.57 -1.17 4.71
N LEU A 243 25.60 0.12 4.48
CA LEU A 243 26.73 0.97 4.83
C LEU A 243 26.74 1.29 6.33
N LYS A 244 27.92 1.63 6.84
CA LYS A 244 28.07 2.19 8.20
C LYS A 244 27.45 3.58 8.26
N GLU A 245 27.01 3.96 9.46
CA GLU A 245 26.43 5.28 9.69
C GLU A 245 27.45 6.41 9.39
N GLY A 246 26.96 7.47 8.72
CA GLY A 246 27.80 8.60 8.36
C GLY A 246 28.65 8.44 7.11
N VAL A 247 28.57 7.30 6.42
CA VAL A 247 29.26 7.09 5.13
C VAL A 247 28.55 7.87 4.05
N ASP A 248 29.28 8.67 3.31
CA ASP A 248 28.82 9.36 2.10
C ASP A 248 28.76 8.35 0.95
N PHE A 249 27.54 8.06 0.52
CA PHE A 249 27.30 7.07 -0.55
C PHE A 249 27.92 7.48 -1.89
N GLU A 250 27.90 8.73 -2.25
CA GLU A 250 28.43 9.18 -3.56
C GLU A 250 29.94 8.94 -3.61
N LYS A 251 30.66 9.28 -2.54
CA LYS A 251 32.10 9.03 -2.45
C LYS A 251 32.43 7.54 -2.45
N PHE A 252 31.62 6.75 -1.72
CA PHE A 252 31.76 5.28 -1.73
C PHE A 252 31.54 4.72 -3.13
N ASN A 253 30.49 5.13 -3.81
CA ASN A 253 30.12 4.67 -5.15
C ASN A 253 31.18 5.07 -6.19
N GLU A 254 31.69 6.30 -6.15
CA GLU A 254 32.77 6.75 -7.04
C GLU A 254 34.05 5.93 -6.85
N ARG A 255 34.49 5.76 -5.59
CA ARG A 255 35.67 4.95 -5.27
C ARG A 255 35.48 3.50 -5.69
N PHE A 256 34.34 2.89 -5.33
CA PHE A 256 34.04 1.52 -5.67
C PHE A 256 34.02 1.29 -7.18
N THR A 257 33.36 2.16 -7.92
CA THR A 257 33.26 2.08 -9.38
C THR A 257 34.62 2.19 -10.06
N LYS A 258 35.54 3.01 -9.51
CA LYS A 258 36.88 3.21 -10.06
C LYS A 258 37.84 2.09 -9.70
N GLU A 259 37.82 1.63 -8.46
CA GLU A 259 38.88 0.74 -7.92
C GLU A 259 38.42 -0.73 -7.86
N VAL A 260 37.14 -1.01 -7.56
CA VAL A 260 36.66 -2.38 -7.27
C VAL A 260 35.84 -2.97 -8.43
N ALA A 261 34.98 -2.17 -9.04
CA ALA A 261 34.07 -2.62 -10.10
C ALA A 261 34.79 -3.25 -11.32
N PRO A 262 36.00 -2.81 -11.73
CA PRO A 262 36.74 -3.49 -12.80
C PRO A 262 37.04 -4.98 -12.51
N HIS A 263 37.19 -5.35 -11.23
CA HIS A 263 37.42 -6.73 -10.78
C HIS A 263 36.16 -7.59 -10.79
N MET A 264 34.99 -6.99 -11.02
CA MET A 264 33.69 -7.68 -11.09
C MET A 264 33.29 -8.08 -12.51
N ASN A 265 34.18 -7.92 -13.49
CA ASN A 265 33.95 -8.35 -14.87
C ASN A 265 34.39 -9.80 -15.06
N GLN A 266 33.64 -10.77 -14.54
CA GLN A 266 33.93 -12.20 -14.53
C GLN A 266 32.66 -13.03 -14.66
N GLY A 267 32.78 -14.27 -15.18
CA GLY A 267 31.66 -15.20 -15.29
C GLY A 267 30.52 -14.71 -16.21
N ASN A 268 30.85 -13.89 -17.21
CA ASN A 268 29.89 -13.18 -18.07
C ASN A 268 29.06 -12.11 -17.32
N PHE A 269 29.48 -11.70 -16.13
CA PHE A 269 28.83 -10.61 -15.37
C PHE A 269 29.75 -9.39 -15.37
N TYR A 270 29.12 -8.23 -15.11
CA TYR A 270 29.80 -6.97 -14.88
C TYR A 270 29.02 -6.12 -13.87
N PHE A 271 29.74 -5.27 -13.17
CA PHE A 271 29.13 -4.25 -12.32
C PHE A 271 28.35 -3.26 -13.20
N ASN A 272 27.09 -3.03 -12.86
CA ASN A 272 26.26 -2.02 -13.53
C ASN A 272 26.13 -0.77 -12.65
N CYS A 273 25.51 -0.91 -11.49
CA CYS A 273 25.36 0.17 -10.53
C CYS A 273 24.95 -0.38 -9.16
N PHE A 274 25.05 0.46 -8.14
CA PHE A 274 24.31 0.27 -6.90
C PHE A 274 22.97 0.97 -7.00
N LYS A 275 21.90 0.33 -6.54
CA LYS A 275 20.58 0.91 -6.40
C LYS A 275 20.28 1.11 -4.93
N PRO A 276 19.92 2.34 -4.49
CA PRO A 276 19.34 2.56 -3.19
C PRO A 276 18.08 1.71 -2.97
N PHE A 277 17.87 1.23 -1.76
CA PHE A 277 16.76 0.32 -1.48
C PHE A 277 15.39 0.99 -1.69
N ASP A 278 15.27 2.29 -1.44
CA ASP A 278 14.07 3.07 -1.72
C ASP A 278 13.77 3.25 -3.23
N GLU A 279 14.80 3.23 -4.09
CA GLU A 279 14.63 3.23 -5.55
C GLU A 279 13.97 1.93 -6.02
N THR A 280 14.37 0.78 -5.47
CA THR A 280 13.75 -0.53 -5.76
C THR A 280 12.25 -0.49 -5.45
N ARG A 281 11.86 0.13 -4.34
CA ARG A 281 10.46 0.37 -3.97
C ARG A 281 9.72 1.22 -5.00
N ARG A 282 10.32 2.33 -5.43
CA ARG A 282 9.73 3.24 -6.44
C ARG A 282 9.57 2.54 -7.79
N GLU A 283 10.57 1.78 -8.21
CA GLU A 283 10.50 0.98 -9.43
C GLU A 283 9.34 -0.03 -9.37
N LEU A 284 9.21 -0.76 -8.25
CA LEU A 284 8.11 -1.71 -8.05
C LEU A 284 6.75 -1.01 -8.12
N GLY A 285 6.56 0.08 -7.37
CA GLY A 285 5.31 0.83 -7.36
C GLY A 285 4.94 1.38 -8.74
N THR A 286 5.92 1.76 -9.54
CA THR A 286 5.72 2.22 -10.91
C THR A 286 5.35 1.07 -11.84
N ARG A 287 6.07 -0.04 -11.80
CA ARG A 287 5.82 -1.24 -12.64
C ARG A 287 4.47 -1.89 -12.33
N MET A 288 4.08 -1.94 -11.06
CA MET A 288 2.77 -2.45 -10.63
C MET A 288 1.63 -1.45 -10.85
N GLY A 289 1.94 -0.26 -11.34
CA GLY A 289 0.96 0.77 -11.64
C GLY A 289 0.27 1.37 -10.40
N VAL A 290 0.83 1.19 -9.20
CA VAL A 290 0.24 1.66 -7.94
C VAL A 290 0.06 3.17 -7.97
N TYR A 291 1.09 3.91 -8.35
CA TYR A 291 1.03 5.37 -8.43
C TYR A 291 0.05 5.86 -9.50
N ASN A 292 -0.03 5.18 -10.64
CA ASN A 292 -0.98 5.52 -11.69
C ASN A 292 -2.44 5.26 -11.24
N LYS A 293 -2.68 4.14 -10.55
CA LYS A 293 -4.00 3.84 -9.95
C LYS A 293 -4.40 4.88 -8.91
N LEU A 294 -3.48 5.30 -8.04
CA LEU A 294 -3.72 6.35 -7.05
C LEU A 294 -4.05 7.69 -7.71
N ARG A 295 -3.27 8.10 -8.71
CA ARG A 295 -3.51 9.34 -9.46
C ARG A 295 -4.87 9.30 -10.17
N LEU A 296 -5.18 8.19 -10.85
CA LEU A 296 -6.47 8.01 -11.53
C LEU A 296 -7.64 8.10 -10.54
N LYS A 297 -7.58 7.36 -9.43
CA LYS A 297 -8.64 7.38 -8.41
C LYS A 297 -8.77 8.77 -7.75
N GLY A 298 -7.66 9.40 -7.44
CA GLY A 298 -7.65 10.76 -6.90
C GLY A 298 -8.26 11.78 -7.88
N SER A 299 -7.93 11.68 -9.17
CA SER A 299 -8.52 12.54 -10.21
C SER A 299 -10.01 12.29 -10.36
N LEU A 300 -10.46 11.04 -10.33
CA LEU A 300 -11.90 10.69 -10.40
C LEU A 300 -12.65 11.22 -9.17
N ALA A 301 -12.08 11.10 -7.97
CA ALA A 301 -12.68 11.64 -6.76
C ALA A 301 -12.79 13.17 -6.84
N ALA A 302 -11.71 13.85 -7.24
CA ALA A 302 -11.71 15.31 -7.41
C ALA A 302 -12.73 15.76 -8.46
N PHE A 303 -12.82 15.07 -9.60
CA PHE A 303 -13.79 15.36 -10.66
C PHE A 303 -15.22 15.16 -10.14
N THR A 304 -15.52 14.08 -9.43
CA THR A 304 -16.84 13.82 -8.86
C THR A 304 -17.23 14.92 -7.86
N LEU A 305 -16.32 15.31 -6.97
CA LEU A 305 -16.56 16.40 -6.02
C LEU A 305 -16.81 17.72 -6.73
N LEU A 306 -16.09 18.02 -7.81
CA LEU A 306 -16.30 19.20 -8.64
C LEU A 306 -17.68 19.19 -9.30
N CYS A 307 -18.12 18.08 -9.87
CA CYS A 307 -19.46 17.93 -10.44
C CYS A 307 -20.55 18.20 -9.41
N ILE A 308 -20.44 17.60 -8.21
CA ILE A 308 -21.39 17.82 -7.11
C ILE A 308 -21.38 19.31 -6.71
N PHE A 309 -20.22 19.91 -6.57
CA PHE A 309 -20.10 21.34 -6.23
C PHE A 309 -20.83 22.22 -7.23
N LEU A 310 -20.60 22.02 -8.53
CA LEU A 310 -21.25 22.80 -9.59
C LEU A 310 -22.76 22.54 -9.62
N GLY A 311 -23.20 21.30 -9.48
CA GLY A 311 -24.62 20.95 -9.39
C GLY A 311 -25.31 21.64 -8.20
N MET A 312 -24.68 21.61 -7.03
CA MET A 312 -25.18 22.29 -5.84
C MET A 312 -25.23 23.81 -6.02
N VAL A 313 -24.17 24.43 -6.55
CA VAL A 313 -24.15 25.88 -6.85
C VAL A 313 -25.29 26.25 -7.80
N GLY A 314 -25.43 25.52 -8.90
CA GLY A 314 -26.45 25.79 -9.92
C GLY A 314 -27.88 25.66 -9.35
N THR A 315 -28.15 24.57 -8.66
CA THR A 315 -29.50 24.33 -8.15
C THR A 315 -29.86 25.28 -7.00
N PHE A 316 -28.93 25.58 -6.10
CA PHE A 316 -29.22 26.57 -5.04
C PHE A 316 -29.30 27.99 -5.59
N TRP A 317 -28.63 28.29 -6.70
CA TRP A 317 -28.81 29.55 -7.42
C TRP A 317 -30.26 29.71 -7.92
N ILE A 318 -30.78 28.72 -8.61
CA ILE A 318 -32.17 28.71 -9.11
C ILE A 318 -33.15 28.81 -7.93
N ARG A 319 -32.92 28.08 -6.84
CA ARG A 319 -33.73 28.12 -5.64
C ARG A 319 -33.75 29.48 -4.96
N CYS A 320 -32.58 30.11 -4.82
CA CYS A 320 -32.50 31.44 -4.20
C CYS A 320 -33.22 32.46 -5.04
N ASN A 321 -33.15 32.39 -6.37
CA ASN A 321 -33.91 33.27 -7.27
C ASN A 321 -35.41 33.01 -7.16
N ALA A 322 -35.88 31.76 -7.19
CA ALA A 322 -37.28 31.42 -7.06
C ALA A 322 -37.93 31.84 -5.69
N ARG A 323 -37.06 31.98 -4.67
CA ARG A 323 -37.51 32.35 -3.29
C ARG A 323 -37.10 33.77 -2.90
N ARG A 324 -36.75 34.63 -3.90
CA ARG A 324 -36.25 36.00 -3.64
C ARG A 324 -37.23 36.83 -2.84
N GLN A 325 -38.52 36.75 -3.18
CA GLN A 325 -39.58 37.45 -2.45
C GLN A 325 -39.74 36.95 -1.01
N GLU A 326 -39.69 35.63 -0.80
CA GLU A 326 -39.77 35.03 0.55
C GLU A 326 -38.57 35.48 1.42
N ILE A 327 -37.35 35.51 0.83
CA ILE A 327 -36.14 36.00 1.50
C ILE A 327 -36.28 37.48 1.85
N GLY A 328 -36.80 38.31 0.91
CA GLY A 328 -37.07 39.72 1.14
C GLY A 328 -38.05 39.95 2.26
N LEU A 329 -39.18 39.19 2.28
CA LEU A 329 -40.19 39.25 3.35
C LEU A 329 -39.62 38.83 4.71
N MET A 330 -38.85 37.75 4.77
CA MET A 330 -38.20 37.34 6.02
C MET A 330 -37.28 38.43 6.57
N ARG A 331 -36.54 39.13 5.70
CA ARG A 331 -35.64 40.20 6.11
C ARG A 331 -36.37 41.46 6.53
N SER A 332 -37.47 41.82 5.85
CA SER A 332 -38.33 42.94 6.28
C SER A 332 -38.98 42.72 7.63
N LEU A 333 -39.25 41.45 7.98
CA LEU A 333 -39.73 41.03 9.31
C LEU A 333 -38.63 40.90 10.36
N GLY A 334 -37.40 41.36 10.07
CA GLY A 334 -36.29 41.40 11.04
C GLY A 334 -35.41 40.15 11.10
N ALA A 335 -35.53 39.22 10.15
CA ALA A 335 -34.63 38.08 10.11
C ALA A 335 -33.19 38.52 9.73
N THR A 336 -32.20 38.12 10.53
CA THR A 336 -30.81 38.41 10.26
C THR A 336 -30.32 37.57 9.07
N GLU A 337 -29.28 38.08 8.36
CA GLU A 337 -28.65 37.33 7.26
C GLU A 337 -28.20 35.94 7.66
N GLY A 338 -27.61 35.82 8.87
CA GLY A 338 -27.16 34.56 9.42
C GLY A 338 -28.28 33.55 9.60
N ARG A 339 -29.47 34.00 10.01
CA ARG A 339 -30.66 33.15 10.22
C ARG A 339 -31.12 32.55 8.88
N VAL A 340 -31.18 33.37 7.83
CA VAL A 340 -31.58 32.93 6.50
C VAL A 340 -30.52 31.97 5.92
N LYS A 341 -29.23 32.32 5.99
CA LYS A 341 -28.11 31.44 5.56
C LYS A 341 -28.19 30.06 6.24
N ASN A 342 -28.35 30.05 7.56
CA ASN A 342 -28.41 28.81 8.34
C ASN A 342 -29.63 27.93 7.97
N GLN A 343 -30.75 28.53 7.58
CA GLN A 343 -31.90 27.78 7.09
C GLN A 343 -31.58 27.01 5.80
N PHE A 344 -30.97 27.67 4.80
CA PHE A 344 -30.56 27.01 3.54
C PHE A 344 -29.49 25.95 3.75
N LEU A 345 -28.50 26.21 4.63
CA LEU A 345 -27.48 25.22 4.96
C LEU A 345 -28.10 24.00 5.66
N LYS A 346 -29.08 24.17 6.54
CA LYS A 346 -29.79 23.04 7.14
C LYS A 346 -30.62 22.26 6.11
N GLU A 347 -31.23 22.92 5.13
CA GLU A 347 -31.92 22.25 4.01
C GLU A 347 -30.95 21.43 3.19
N ALA A 348 -29.78 21.99 2.81
CA ALA A 348 -28.74 21.28 2.09
C ALA A 348 -28.20 20.08 2.88
N GLY A 349 -27.87 20.27 4.14
CA GLY A 349 -27.40 19.20 5.02
C GLY A 349 -28.39 18.03 5.15
N LEU A 350 -29.68 18.32 5.31
CA LEU A 350 -30.72 17.29 5.37
C LEU A 350 -30.88 16.54 4.04
N LEU A 351 -30.78 17.24 2.91
CA LEU A 351 -30.84 16.61 1.59
C LEU A 351 -29.65 15.66 1.39
N VAL A 352 -28.42 16.11 1.72
CA VAL A 352 -27.20 15.30 1.62
C VAL A 352 -27.31 14.08 2.53
N THR A 353 -27.70 14.26 3.79
CA THR A 353 -27.83 13.15 4.74
C THR A 353 -28.87 12.13 4.27
N GLY A 354 -30.04 12.59 3.82
CA GLY A 354 -31.06 11.69 3.29
C GLY A 354 -30.59 10.94 2.05
N ALA A 355 -29.99 11.63 1.07
CA ALA A 355 -29.47 11.01 -0.13
C ALA A 355 -28.32 10.02 0.16
N PHE A 356 -27.45 10.36 1.11
CA PHE A 356 -26.34 9.48 1.49
C PHE A 356 -26.81 8.17 2.12
N VAL A 357 -27.90 8.18 2.90
CA VAL A 357 -28.49 6.93 3.42
C VAL A 357 -28.91 5.99 2.27
N PHE A 358 -29.53 6.53 1.22
CA PHE A 358 -29.87 5.73 0.04
C PHE A 358 -28.62 5.29 -0.74
N SER A 359 -27.60 6.14 -0.81
CA SER A 359 -26.31 5.77 -1.39
C SER A 359 -25.67 4.59 -0.63
N LEU A 360 -25.73 4.58 0.71
CA LEU A 360 -25.22 3.45 1.52
C LEU A 360 -25.97 2.15 1.25
N ILE A 361 -27.27 2.19 0.95
CA ILE A 361 -28.02 0.99 0.55
C ILE A 361 -27.44 0.42 -0.76
N LEU A 362 -27.12 1.26 -1.72
CA LEU A 362 -26.48 0.84 -2.96
C LEU A 362 -25.07 0.27 -2.72
N VAL A 363 -24.30 0.91 -1.85
CA VAL A 363 -22.96 0.46 -1.45
C VAL A 363 -23.02 -0.92 -0.80
N VAL A 364 -23.94 -1.14 0.16
CA VAL A 364 -24.09 -2.45 0.83
C VAL A 364 -24.44 -3.53 -0.19
N ASN A 365 -25.40 -3.26 -1.08
CA ASN A 365 -25.73 -4.21 -2.15
C ASN A 365 -24.52 -4.51 -3.05
N PHE A 366 -23.76 -3.50 -3.42
CA PHE A 366 -22.56 -3.67 -4.23
C PHE A 366 -21.51 -4.51 -3.50
N VAL A 367 -21.24 -4.23 -2.23
CA VAL A 367 -20.28 -4.98 -1.40
C VAL A 367 -20.69 -6.45 -1.27
N VAL A 368 -21.99 -6.73 -1.06
CA VAL A 368 -22.52 -8.11 -0.98
C VAL A 368 -22.42 -8.83 -2.33
N MET A 369 -22.71 -8.13 -3.45
CA MET A 369 -22.63 -8.73 -4.80
C MET A 369 -21.20 -9.01 -5.27
N THR A 370 -20.21 -8.27 -4.76
CA THR A 370 -18.80 -8.44 -5.17
C THR A 370 -17.99 -9.29 -4.20
N ASP A 371 -18.64 -10.03 -3.28
CA ASP A 371 -18.02 -10.85 -2.23
C ASP A 371 -17.05 -10.07 -1.32
N GLY A 372 -17.34 -8.81 -1.11
CA GLY A 372 -16.59 -8.00 -0.17
C GLY A 372 -16.22 -6.61 -0.67
N MET A 373 -15.75 -5.81 0.27
CA MET A 373 -15.09 -4.53 -0.01
C MET A 373 -13.82 -4.78 -0.79
N ALA A 374 -13.38 -3.81 -1.55
CA ALA A 374 -12.22 -3.93 -2.41
C ALA A 374 -10.98 -4.37 -1.61
N GLN A 375 -10.83 -5.66 -1.47
CA GLN A 375 -9.54 -6.28 -1.20
C GLN A 375 -8.71 -6.01 -2.44
N GLN A 376 -7.87 -4.97 -2.38
CA GLN A 376 -7.16 -4.56 -3.56
C GLN A 376 -6.03 -5.50 -3.85
N ASN A 377 -6.31 -6.39 -4.73
CA ASN A 377 -5.32 -7.07 -5.51
C ASN A 377 -4.64 -6.08 -6.49
N VAL A 378 -3.75 -5.26 -5.97
CA VAL A 378 -3.01 -4.28 -6.79
C VAL A 378 -2.12 -5.00 -7.79
N SER A 379 -1.78 -6.27 -7.52
CA SER A 379 -0.89 -7.09 -8.33
C SER A 379 -1.58 -8.13 -9.22
N GLY A 380 -2.91 -8.24 -9.16
CA GLY A 380 -3.65 -9.28 -9.90
C GLY A 380 -3.43 -10.71 -9.36
N GLN A 381 -2.86 -10.87 -8.17
CA GLN A 381 -2.69 -12.17 -7.51
C GLN A 381 -3.74 -12.38 -6.42
N PRO A 382 -4.56 -13.44 -6.50
CA PRO A 382 -5.78 -13.58 -5.69
C PRO A 382 -5.56 -13.91 -4.21
N ASP A 383 -4.35 -14.30 -3.80
CA ASP A 383 -4.14 -14.98 -2.51
C ASP A 383 -3.53 -14.12 -1.40
N PHE A 384 -3.43 -12.79 -1.58
CA PHE A 384 -2.87 -11.92 -0.57
C PHE A 384 -3.96 -11.16 0.17
N ALA A 385 -4.07 -11.36 1.47
CA ALA A 385 -4.82 -10.48 2.35
C ALA A 385 -4.13 -9.11 2.34
N LEU A 386 -4.72 -8.16 1.61
CA LEU A 386 -4.13 -6.85 1.33
C LEU A 386 -4.48 -5.81 2.39
N VAL A 387 -5.23 -6.23 3.39
CA VAL A 387 -5.73 -5.37 4.47
C VAL A 387 -5.08 -5.81 5.77
N CYS A 388 -4.59 -4.84 6.54
CA CYS A 388 -4.04 -5.09 7.87
C CYS A 388 -5.02 -5.89 8.72
N GLU A 389 -4.57 -6.90 9.44
CA GLU A 389 -5.43 -7.80 10.25
C GLU A 389 -6.24 -7.04 11.31
N TRP A 390 -5.74 -5.92 11.81
CA TRP A 390 -6.45 -5.07 12.77
C TRP A 390 -7.57 -4.24 12.13
N LEU A 391 -7.61 -4.10 10.80
CA LEU A 391 -8.67 -3.40 10.10
C LEU A 391 -9.80 -4.36 9.76
N SER A 392 -10.72 -4.55 10.69
CA SER A 392 -11.91 -5.37 10.42
C SER A 392 -12.76 -4.76 9.29
N PRO A 393 -13.41 -5.58 8.46
CA PRO A 393 -14.28 -5.09 7.38
C PRO A 393 -15.35 -4.08 7.86
N GLY A 394 -15.88 -4.27 9.07
CA GLY A 394 -16.85 -3.34 9.65
C GLY A 394 -16.24 -1.96 9.94
N VAL A 395 -15.03 -1.91 10.49
CA VAL A 395 -14.32 -0.65 10.76
C VAL A 395 -13.99 0.05 9.44
N GLN A 396 -13.48 -0.67 8.45
CA GLN A 396 -13.20 -0.12 7.11
C GLN A 396 -14.47 0.50 6.50
N PHE A 397 -15.59 -0.24 6.49
CA PHE A 397 -16.86 0.25 5.95
C PHE A 397 -17.32 1.54 6.65
N ILE A 398 -17.27 1.59 7.99
CA ILE A 398 -17.69 2.76 8.77
C ILE A 398 -16.77 3.95 8.45
N MET A 399 -15.45 3.76 8.44
CA MET A 399 -14.50 4.86 8.21
C MET A 399 -14.59 5.42 6.80
N VAL A 400 -14.67 4.56 5.78
CA VAL A 400 -14.85 4.98 4.38
C VAL A 400 -16.19 5.70 4.21
N SER A 401 -17.27 5.21 4.82
CA SER A 401 -18.59 5.85 4.78
C SER A 401 -18.57 7.22 5.46
N LEU A 402 -17.90 7.34 6.59
CA LEU A 402 -17.75 8.61 7.29
C LEU A 402 -16.96 9.64 6.47
N ILE A 403 -15.83 9.23 5.89
CA ILE A 403 -15.00 10.10 5.03
C ILE A 403 -15.81 10.56 3.82
N THR A 404 -16.52 9.65 3.16
CA THR A 404 -17.36 9.96 2.00
C THR A 404 -18.48 10.94 2.37
N TYR A 405 -19.19 10.68 3.47
CA TYR A 405 -20.25 11.56 3.97
C TYR A 405 -19.74 12.97 4.28
N LEU A 406 -18.62 13.08 4.99
CA LEU A 406 -18.02 14.37 5.33
C LEU A 406 -17.58 15.13 4.09
N ALA A 407 -16.98 14.46 3.11
CA ALA A 407 -16.58 15.08 1.84
C ALA A 407 -17.81 15.63 1.08
N LEU A 408 -18.87 14.85 0.96
CA LEU A 408 -20.13 15.27 0.33
C LEU A 408 -20.77 16.43 1.08
N LEU A 409 -20.83 16.36 2.40
CA LEU A 409 -21.43 17.39 3.23
C LEU A 409 -20.68 18.72 3.10
N VAL A 410 -19.36 18.69 3.19
CA VAL A 410 -18.53 19.91 3.05
C VAL A 410 -18.72 20.55 1.68
N ILE A 411 -18.63 19.77 0.61
CA ILE A 411 -18.79 20.29 -0.75
C ILE A 411 -20.19 20.85 -0.98
N ALA A 412 -21.21 20.18 -0.49
CA ALA A 412 -22.60 20.64 -0.62
C ALA A 412 -22.86 21.93 0.17
N LEU A 413 -22.34 22.03 1.40
CA LEU A 413 -22.47 23.25 2.20
C LEU A 413 -21.73 24.43 1.58
N VAL A 414 -20.51 24.22 1.06
CA VAL A 414 -19.73 25.26 0.36
C VAL A 414 -20.42 25.68 -0.93
N GLY A 415 -20.91 24.72 -1.75
CA GLY A 415 -21.67 25.00 -2.97
C GLY A 415 -22.96 25.76 -2.72
N THR A 416 -23.67 25.44 -1.64
CA THR A 416 -24.90 26.17 -1.23
C THR A 416 -24.59 27.59 -0.71
N LEU A 417 -23.47 27.77 -0.02
CA LEU A 417 -23.13 29.04 0.63
C LEU A 417 -22.91 30.18 -0.38
N ILE A 418 -22.40 29.87 -1.58
CA ILE A 418 -22.11 30.88 -2.61
C ILE A 418 -23.38 31.58 -3.09
N PRO A 419 -24.41 30.88 -3.61
CA PRO A 419 -25.65 31.53 -4.08
C PRO A 419 -26.45 32.17 -2.93
N VAL A 420 -26.48 31.54 -1.77
CA VAL A 420 -27.20 32.05 -0.59
C VAL A 420 -26.60 33.38 -0.09
N ARG A 421 -25.26 33.49 -0.06
CA ARG A 421 -24.58 34.75 0.30
C ARG A 421 -24.97 35.91 -0.61
N ARG A 422 -25.12 35.66 -1.92
CA ARG A 422 -25.56 36.67 -2.87
C ARG A 422 -27.04 37.03 -2.69
N ALA A 423 -27.92 36.03 -2.54
CA ALA A 423 -29.34 36.22 -2.40
C ALA A 423 -29.73 37.04 -1.13
N VAL A 424 -29.02 36.83 -0.03
CA VAL A 424 -29.27 37.50 1.24
C VAL A 424 -28.79 38.96 1.25
N LYS A 425 -27.85 39.35 0.37
CA LYS A 425 -27.35 40.73 0.27
C LYS A 425 -28.28 41.65 -0.53
N VAL A 426 -29.30 41.13 -1.22
CA VAL A 426 -30.30 41.92 -1.96
C VAL A 426 -31.14 42.71 -0.94
N LEU A 427 -31.32 44.00 -1.23
CA LEU A 427 -32.13 44.87 -0.36
C LEU A 427 -33.59 44.39 -0.37
N PRO A 428 -34.29 44.38 0.80
CA PRO A 428 -35.70 43.97 0.87
C PRO A 428 -36.61 44.71 -0.11
N ALA A 429 -36.34 45.99 -0.34
CA ALA A 429 -37.09 46.83 -1.26
C ALA A 429 -36.98 46.35 -2.72
N ASP A 430 -35.77 45.95 -3.14
CA ASP A 430 -35.50 45.47 -4.51
C ASP A 430 -36.08 44.04 -4.72
N ALA A 431 -36.10 43.23 -3.65
CA ALA A 431 -36.65 41.89 -3.70
C ALA A 431 -38.18 41.83 -3.82
N LEU A 432 -38.84 42.90 -3.37
CA LEU A 432 -40.34 43.03 -3.40
C LEU A 432 -40.85 43.84 -4.62
N ARG A 433 -39.92 44.51 -5.37
CA ARG A 433 -40.26 45.38 -6.51
C ARG A 433 -40.17 44.67 -7.86
N ASP A 434 -39.61 43.48 -7.93
CA ASP A 434 -39.53 42.67 -9.16
C ASP A 434 -40.93 42.02 -9.38
N GLU A 435 -41.85 42.78 -9.98
CA GLU A 435 -43.02 42.31 -10.73
C GLU A 435 -42.74 42.36 -12.23
#